data_90dcb7a3d8e5536ac0c3b63b273ce3fa
#
_entry.id   90dcb7a3d8e5536ac0c3b63b273ce3fa
#
_cell.length_a   1.000
_cell.length_b   1.000
_cell.length_c   1.000
_cell.angle_alpha   90.00
_cell.angle_beta   90.00
_cell.angle_gamma   90.00
#
_symmetry.space_group_name_H-M   'P 1'
#
loop_
_entity.id
_entity.type
_entity.pdbx_description
1 polymer ?
#
loop_
_entity_poly.entity_id
_entity_poly.type
_entity_poly.pdbx_seq_one_letter_code
_entity_poly.pdbx_strand_id
1 'polypeptide(L)'
;MLSAVLAAPLAAQDSAFRALQDRGKTAMGVDQYTSLHRFDPLPDGGRIALVRDSTDAAGVATIRAHLWDISRAFAAGEFAVPGFVHGREVPGTRVMAVRKNAIRYVFHPLPGGGEVRIVTRDSAAVRAVHDFLAFQRMDHRVDGNAPHRH
;
A
#
# COMPACT_ATOMS: atom_id res chain seq x y z
N MET A 1 -3.88 -29.63 -21.45
CA MET A 1 -3.99 -29.83 -19.99
C MET A 1 -4.54 -28.55 -19.38
N LEU A 2 -5.83 -28.54 -18.97
CA LEU A 2 -6.42 -27.42 -18.26
C LEU A 2 -5.98 -27.51 -16.80
N SER A 3 -5.18 -26.57 -16.32
CA SER A 3 -4.89 -26.41 -14.90
C SER A 3 -6.12 -25.80 -14.24
N ALA A 4 -6.85 -26.60 -13.46
CA ALA A 4 -7.92 -26.09 -12.63
C ALA A 4 -7.31 -25.24 -11.50
N VAL A 5 -7.51 -23.93 -11.56
CA VAL A 5 -7.23 -23.03 -10.44
C VAL A 5 -8.33 -23.29 -9.40
N LEU A 6 -8.01 -24.03 -8.35
CA LEU A 6 -8.90 -24.21 -7.21
C LEU A 6 -9.02 -22.88 -6.47
N ALA A 7 -10.16 -22.22 -6.57
CA ALA A 7 -10.48 -21.06 -5.77
C ALA A 7 -10.57 -21.48 -4.28
N ALA A 8 -9.88 -20.75 -3.39
CA ALA A 8 -9.98 -21.00 -1.96
C ALA A 8 -11.42 -20.76 -1.48
N PRO A 9 -11.92 -21.51 -0.48
CA PRO A 9 -13.26 -21.31 0.06
C PRO A 9 -13.41 -19.90 0.66
N LEU A 10 -14.60 -19.31 0.53
CA LEU A 10 -14.92 -17.93 1.00
C LEU A 10 -14.46 -17.68 2.45
N ALA A 11 -14.70 -18.61 3.34
CA ALA A 11 -14.30 -18.50 4.77
C ALA A 11 -12.77 -18.37 4.94
N ALA A 12 -11.98 -19.04 4.10
CA ALA A 12 -10.52 -18.93 4.14
C ALA A 12 -10.06 -17.58 3.58
N GLN A 13 -10.74 -17.03 2.56
CA GLN A 13 -10.47 -15.70 2.02
C GLN A 13 -10.77 -14.61 3.04
N ASP A 14 -11.85 -14.74 3.81
CA ASP A 14 -12.23 -13.77 4.84
C ASP A 14 -11.32 -13.84 6.07
N SER A 15 -10.82 -15.02 6.43
CA SER A 15 -9.85 -15.15 7.53
C SER A 15 -8.48 -14.56 7.13
N ALA A 16 -8.04 -14.77 5.88
CA ALA A 16 -6.82 -14.17 5.37
C ALA A 16 -6.90 -12.64 5.30
N PHE A 17 -8.06 -12.10 4.89
CA PHE A 17 -8.29 -10.65 4.88
C PHE A 17 -8.29 -10.06 6.29
N ARG A 18 -8.93 -10.71 7.28
CA ARG A 18 -8.86 -10.26 8.67
C ARG A 18 -7.43 -10.25 9.21
N ALA A 19 -6.66 -11.29 8.95
CA ALA A 19 -5.26 -11.36 9.36
C ALA A 19 -4.41 -10.24 8.72
N LEU A 20 -4.67 -9.89 7.46
CA LEU A 20 -4.04 -8.75 6.80
C LEU A 20 -4.39 -7.43 7.51
N GLN A 21 -5.65 -7.21 7.85
CA GLN A 21 -6.10 -6.01 8.54
C GLN A 21 -5.45 -5.88 9.94
N ASP A 22 -5.34 -6.99 10.67
CA ASP A 22 -4.68 -7.01 11.99
C ASP A 22 -3.19 -6.69 11.89
N ARG A 23 -2.48 -7.26 10.89
CA ARG A 23 -1.07 -6.92 10.63
C ARG A 23 -0.92 -5.47 10.18
N GLY A 24 -1.83 -4.96 9.35
CA GLY A 24 -1.87 -3.56 8.94
C GLY A 24 -2.04 -2.63 10.14
N LYS A 25 -2.96 -2.93 11.05
CA LYS A 25 -3.14 -2.19 12.30
C LYS A 25 -1.86 -2.19 13.15
N THR A 26 -1.21 -3.35 13.27
CA THR A 26 0.06 -3.47 14.01
C THR A 26 1.17 -2.62 13.37
N ALA A 27 1.29 -2.65 12.04
CA ALA A 27 2.32 -1.91 11.31
C ALA A 27 2.10 -0.40 11.32
N MET A 28 0.83 0.05 11.23
CA MET A 28 0.47 1.47 11.06
C MET A 28 -0.01 2.14 12.34
N GLY A 29 -0.37 1.38 13.37
CA GLY A 29 -0.86 1.92 14.64
C GLY A 29 -2.29 2.50 14.59
N VAL A 30 -3.02 2.32 13.49
CA VAL A 30 -4.41 2.75 13.33
C VAL A 30 -5.27 1.63 12.78
N ASP A 31 -6.57 1.69 13.08
CA ASP A 31 -7.54 0.73 12.60
C ASP A 31 -7.72 0.84 11.08
N GLN A 32 -7.56 -0.29 10.39
CA GLN A 32 -7.64 -0.35 8.93
C GLN A 32 -9.07 -0.18 8.40
N TYR A 33 -10.08 -0.55 9.18
CA TYR A 33 -11.49 -0.44 8.79
C TYR A 33 -12.01 1.00 8.84
N THR A 34 -11.37 1.86 9.63
CA THR A 34 -11.73 3.28 9.77
C THR A 34 -10.82 4.21 8.96
N SER A 35 -9.94 3.65 8.14
CA SER A 35 -9.00 4.38 7.29
C SER A 35 -9.24 4.06 5.83
N LEU A 36 -9.15 5.07 4.96
CA LEU A 36 -9.28 4.93 3.52
C LEU A 36 -7.90 4.80 2.89
N HIS A 37 -7.64 3.67 2.23
CA HIS A 37 -6.43 3.42 1.45
C HIS A 37 -6.68 3.72 -0.02
N ARG A 38 -5.71 4.32 -0.69
CA ARG A 38 -5.69 4.49 -2.13
C ARG A 38 -4.31 4.13 -2.67
N PHE A 39 -4.30 3.39 -3.77
CA PHE A 39 -3.10 2.92 -4.46
C PHE A 39 -3.27 3.21 -5.95
N ASP A 40 -2.89 4.39 -6.38
CA ASP A 40 -3.17 4.88 -7.73
C ASP A 40 -1.92 4.73 -8.62
N PRO A 41 -1.97 3.94 -9.72
CA PRO A 41 -0.92 3.94 -10.72
C PRO A 41 -0.97 5.25 -11.51
N LEU A 42 0.20 5.81 -11.78
CA LEU A 42 0.36 7.04 -12.57
C LEU A 42 1.40 6.79 -13.68
N PRO A 43 1.38 7.56 -14.78
CA PRO A 43 2.28 7.31 -15.91
C PRO A 43 3.77 7.31 -15.55
N ASP A 44 4.17 8.07 -14.53
CA ASP A 44 5.54 8.22 -14.04
C ASP A 44 5.78 7.54 -12.68
N GLY A 45 4.97 6.57 -12.30
CA GLY A 45 5.07 5.83 -11.04
C GLY A 45 3.73 5.58 -10.38
N GLY A 46 3.44 6.28 -9.28
CA GLY A 46 2.19 6.07 -8.58
C GLY A 46 2.02 6.90 -7.32
N ARG A 47 0.96 6.58 -6.58
CA ARG A 47 0.61 7.24 -5.32
C ARG A 47 0.04 6.22 -4.33
N ILE A 48 0.50 6.31 -3.10
CA ILE A 48 -0.11 5.66 -1.94
C ILE A 48 -0.70 6.76 -1.08
N ALA A 49 -1.99 6.71 -0.79
CA ALA A 49 -2.61 7.65 0.14
C ALA A 49 -3.35 6.89 1.24
N LEU A 50 -3.31 7.45 2.44
CA LEU A 50 -4.00 6.94 3.60
C LEU A 50 -4.61 8.11 4.36
N VAL A 51 -5.92 8.06 4.54
CA VAL A 51 -6.66 9.10 5.24
C VAL A 51 -7.74 8.50 6.14
N ARG A 52 -8.12 9.24 7.15
CA ARG A 52 -9.21 8.96 8.05
C ARG A 52 -9.94 10.26 8.42
N ASP A 53 -10.89 10.20 9.33
CA ASP A 53 -11.56 11.40 9.83
C ASP A 53 -10.54 12.43 10.32
N SER A 54 -10.56 13.62 9.76
CA SER A 54 -9.61 14.71 10.05
C SER A 54 -9.76 15.25 11.49
N THR A 55 -10.86 14.95 12.17
CA THR A 55 -11.09 15.33 13.58
C THR A 55 -10.34 14.41 14.56
N ASP A 56 -9.92 13.23 14.11
CA ASP A 56 -9.02 12.35 14.89
C ASP A 56 -7.56 12.78 14.74
N ALA A 57 -7.19 13.84 15.42
CA ALA A 57 -5.84 14.42 15.31
C ALA A 57 -4.73 13.43 15.64
N ALA A 58 -4.92 12.55 16.63
CA ALA A 58 -3.93 11.55 17.02
C ALA A 58 -3.76 10.46 15.92
N GLY A 59 -4.86 9.97 15.37
CA GLY A 59 -4.83 9.02 14.25
C GLY A 59 -4.22 9.61 12.98
N VAL A 60 -4.53 10.86 12.66
CA VAL A 60 -3.92 11.59 11.53
C VAL A 60 -2.40 11.72 11.72
N ALA A 61 -1.95 12.09 12.92
CA ALA A 61 -0.53 12.19 13.22
C ALA A 61 0.19 10.83 13.09
N THR A 62 -0.43 9.76 13.56
CA THR A 62 0.09 8.39 13.43
C THR A 62 0.23 7.97 11.97
N ILE A 63 -0.78 8.25 11.14
CA ILE A 63 -0.74 7.98 9.69
C ILE A 63 0.40 8.74 9.01
N ARG A 64 0.55 10.02 9.32
CA ARG A 64 1.61 10.86 8.75
C ARG A 64 3.00 10.36 9.10
N ALA A 65 3.23 10.00 10.36
CA ALA A 65 4.50 9.42 10.80
C ALA A 65 4.79 8.10 10.04
N HIS A 66 3.81 7.22 9.94
CA HIS A 66 3.95 5.96 9.20
C HIS A 66 4.29 6.18 7.73
N LEU A 67 3.56 7.05 7.03
CA LEU A 67 3.83 7.32 5.61
C LEU A 67 5.18 8.01 5.38
N TRP A 68 5.61 8.85 6.31
CA TRP A 68 6.95 9.41 6.31
C TRP A 68 8.01 8.32 6.40
N ASP A 69 7.87 7.39 7.36
CA ASP A 69 8.79 6.26 7.55
C ASP A 69 8.81 5.34 6.33
N ILE A 70 7.63 5.04 5.74
CA ILE A 70 7.49 4.28 4.50
C ILE A 70 8.26 4.95 3.35
N SER A 71 8.12 6.26 3.18
CA SER A 71 8.81 6.97 2.11
C SER A 71 10.33 6.86 2.21
N ARG A 72 10.87 6.88 3.42
CA ARG A 72 12.30 6.73 3.70
C ARG A 72 12.78 5.29 3.53
N ALA A 73 12.03 4.32 4.05
CA ALA A 73 12.34 2.91 3.91
C ALA A 73 12.38 2.49 2.43
N PHE A 74 11.37 2.87 1.65
CA PHE A 74 11.30 2.56 0.23
C PHE A 74 12.43 3.23 -0.57
N ALA A 75 12.79 4.47 -0.23
CA ALA A 75 13.94 5.15 -0.83
C ALA A 75 15.26 4.43 -0.53
N ALA A 76 15.37 3.76 0.61
CA ALA A 76 16.50 2.89 0.96
C ALA A 76 16.43 1.49 0.31
N GLY A 77 15.31 1.16 -0.37
CA GLY A 77 15.06 -0.17 -0.95
C GLY A 77 14.56 -1.20 0.05
N GLU A 78 14.01 -0.74 1.17
CA GLU A 78 13.52 -1.59 2.26
C GLU A 78 12.00 -1.74 2.19
N PHE A 79 11.53 -2.98 1.99
CA PHE A 79 10.12 -3.32 1.83
C PHE A 79 9.64 -4.35 2.89
N ALA A 80 10.24 -4.30 4.08
CA ALA A 80 9.87 -5.19 5.18
C ALA A 80 8.42 -4.98 5.66
N VAL A 81 7.96 -3.73 5.70
CA VAL A 81 6.59 -3.41 6.17
C VAL A 81 5.53 -4.00 5.26
N PRO A 82 5.53 -3.79 3.92
CA PRO A 82 4.62 -4.49 3.03
C PRO A 82 4.71 -6.01 3.16
N GLY A 83 5.91 -6.57 3.22
CA GLY A 83 6.13 -8.00 3.41
C GLY A 83 5.47 -8.53 4.69
N PHE A 84 5.59 -7.82 5.80
CA PHE A 84 4.94 -8.16 7.06
C PHE A 84 3.41 -8.10 6.97
N VAL A 85 2.87 -6.98 6.44
CA VAL A 85 1.41 -6.78 6.31
C VAL A 85 0.78 -7.88 5.46
N HIS A 86 1.39 -8.19 4.31
CA HIS A 86 0.86 -9.18 3.38
C HIS A 86 1.28 -10.62 3.68
N GLY A 87 2.22 -10.82 4.63
CA GLY A 87 2.73 -12.14 5.01
C GLY A 87 3.52 -12.83 3.88
N ARG A 88 4.02 -12.08 2.91
CA ARG A 88 4.76 -12.57 1.75
C ARG A 88 5.52 -11.44 1.06
N GLU A 89 6.46 -11.80 0.18
CA GLU A 89 7.07 -10.83 -0.72
C GLU A 89 5.99 -10.23 -1.64
N VAL A 90 5.94 -8.90 -1.70
CA VAL A 90 4.96 -8.18 -2.52
C VAL A 90 5.51 -8.00 -3.95
N PRO A 91 4.70 -8.24 -4.99
CA PRO A 91 5.12 -8.02 -6.38
C PRO A 91 5.71 -6.63 -6.60
N GLY A 92 6.73 -6.54 -7.44
CA GLY A 92 7.43 -5.30 -7.80
C GLY A 92 8.50 -4.86 -6.84
N THR A 93 8.45 -5.22 -5.55
CA THR A 93 9.36 -4.70 -4.51
C THR A 93 10.83 -5.03 -4.76
N ARG A 94 11.11 -6.21 -5.35
CA ARG A 94 12.48 -6.59 -5.68
C ARG A 94 13.10 -5.67 -6.75
N VAL A 95 12.35 -5.36 -7.80
CA VAL A 95 12.80 -4.41 -8.85
C VAL A 95 12.91 -3.01 -8.28
N MET A 96 11.93 -2.56 -7.47
CA MET A 96 11.97 -1.26 -6.80
C MET A 96 13.21 -1.13 -5.91
N ALA A 97 13.58 -2.17 -5.18
CA ALA A 97 14.77 -2.19 -4.33
C ALA A 97 16.07 -2.09 -5.16
N VAL A 98 16.19 -2.88 -6.23
CA VAL A 98 17.36 -2.85 -7.13
C VAL A 98 17.51 -1.48 -7.80
N ARG A 99 16.40 -0.85 -8.17
CA ARG A 99 16.35 0.44 -8.88
C ARG A 99 16.08 1.64 -7.96
N LYS A 100 16.34 1.51 -6.67
CA LYS A 100 16.05 2.54 -5.67
C LYS A 100 16.60 3.93 -6.02
N ASN A 101 17.77 3.99 -6.64
CA ASN A 101 18.40 5.26 -7.02
C ASN A 101 17.70 5.97 -8.21
N ALA A 102 16.82 5.27 -8.93
CA ALA A 102 16.03 5.80 -10.03
C ALA A 102 14.61 6.19 -9.61
N ILE A 103 14.23 5.98 -8.35
CA ILE A 103 12.88 6.21 -7.84
C ILE A 103 12.93 7.24 -6.71
N ARG A 104 12.06 8.24 -6.76
CA ARG A 104 11.84 9.19 -5.67
C ARG A 104 10.52 8.91 -4.98
N TYR A 105 10.51 9.00 -3.67
CA TYR A 105 9.35 8.86 -2.81
C TYR A 105 9.17 10.17 -2.04
N VAL A 106 8.07 10.86 -2.28
CA VAL A 106 7.82 12.19 -1.70
C VAL A 106 6.56 12.12 -0.84
N PHE A 107 6.73 12.37 0.45
CA PHE A 107 5.60 12.46 1.37
C PHE A 107 4.94 13.83 1.26
N HIS A 108 3.60 13.84 1.24
CA HIS A 108 2.77 15.04 1.33
C HIS A 108 1.70 14.85 2.39
N PRO A 109 1.54 15.79 3.34
CA PRO A 109 0.43 15.75 4.29
C PRO A 109 -0.89 16.06 3.59
N LEU A 110 -1.96 15.36 4.00
CA LEU A 110 -3.34 15.62 3.63
C LEU A 110 -4.15 15.96 4.88
N PRO A 111 -5.33 16.61 4.78
CA PRO A 111 -6.13 16.96 5.95
C PRO A 111 -6.40 15.80 6.90
N GLY A 112 -6.79 14.63 6.37
CA GLY A 112 -7.07 13.41 7.16
C GLY A 112 -5.90 12.42 7.25
N GLY A 113 -4.70 12.77 6.82
CA GLY A 113 -3.57 11.83 6.79
C GLY A 113 -2.43 12.29 5.92
N GLY A 114 -2.09 11.50 4.88
CA GLY A 114 -1.01 11.84 3.98
C GLY A 114 -0.99 10.96 2.72
N GLU A 115 -0.05 11.28 1.85
CA GLU A 115 0.27 10.48 0.68
C GLU A 115 1.77 10.37 0.44
N VAL A 116 2.18 9.31 -0.22
CA VAL A 116 3.53 9.12 -0.77
C VAL A 116 3.42 9.10 -2.29
N ARG A 117 4.00 10.09 -2.94
CA ARG A 117 4.11 10.16 -4.39
C ARG A 117 5.38 9.42 -4.82
N ILE A 118 5.22 8.46 -5.73
CA ILE A 118 6.30 7.64 -6.28
C ILE A 118 6.58 8.13 -7.70
N VAL A 119 7.80 8.58 -7.96
CA VAL A 119 8.18 9.19 -9.25
C VAL A 119 9.43 8.55 -9.79
N THR A 120 9.40 8.11 -11.04
CA THR A 120 10.55 7.57 -11.76
C THR A 120 10.44 7.82 -13.26
N ARG A 121 11.59 7.88 -13.94
CA ARG A 121 11.69 7.89 -15.41
C ARG A 121 12.13 6.53 -15.96
N ASP A 122 12.47 5.59 -15.08
CA ASP A 122 12.88 4.24 -15.45
C ASP A 122 11.64 3.39 -15.74
N SER A 123 11.49 2.94 -16.99
CA SER A 123 10.32 2.19 -17.42
C SER A 123 10.14 0.86 -16.70
N ALA A 124 11.22 0.19 -16.30
CA ALA A 124 11.14 -1.03 -15.51
C ALA A 124 10.68 -0.73 -14.07
N ALA A 125 11.12 0.39 -13.50
CA ALA A 125 10.64 0.85 -12.19
C ALA A 125 9.15 1.26 -12.25
N VAL A 126 8.69 1.93 -13.31
CA VAL A 126 7.25 2.24 -13.50
C VAL A 126 6.42 0.96 -13.47
N ARG A 127 6.81 -0.06 -14.24
CA ARG A 127 6.10 -1.36 -14.25
C ARG A 127 6.08 -2.01 -12.87
N ALA A 128 7.22 -2.01 -12.17
CA ALA A 128 7.32 -2.59 -10.84
C ALA A 128 6.43 -1.86 -9.82
N VAL A 129 6.37 -0.53 -9.88
CA VAL A 129 5.46 0.29 -9.06
C VAL A 129 4.00 -0.04 -9.37
N HIS A 130 3.65 -0.20 -10.65
CA HIS A 130 2.29 -0.57 -11.04
C HIS A 130 1.91 -1.97 -10.55
N ASP A 131 2.81 -2.96 -10.63
CA ASP A 131 2.57 -4.31 -10.08
C ASP A 131 2.39 -4.26 -8.56
N PHE A 132 3.22 -3.49 -7.86
CA PHE A 132 3.11 -3.26 -6.43
C PHE A 132 1.75 -2.66 -6.05
N LEU A 133 1.34 -1.57 -6.71
CA LEU A 133 0.08 -0.89 -6.41
C LEU A 133 -1.15 -1.73 -6.78
N ALA A 134 -1.09 -2.49 -7.89
CA ALA A 134 -2.16 -3.40 -8.28
C ALA A 134 -2.36 -4.50 -7.24
N PHE A 135 -1.28 -5.08 -6.73
CA PHE A 135 -1.34 -6.06 -5.66
C PHE A 135 -1.92 -5.46 -4.37
N GLN A 136 -1.50 -4.27 -3.98
CA GLN A 136 -2.04 -3.56 -2.82
C GLN A 136 -3.56 -3.36 -2.93
N ARG A 137 -4.05 -2.89 -4.09
CA ARG A 137 -5.50 -2.73 -4.33
C ARG A 137 -6.25 -4.04 -4.17
N MET A 138 -5.74 -5.11 -4.77
CA MET A 138 -6.37 -6.42 -4.73
C MET A 138 -6.42 -6.98 -3.30
N ASP A 139 -5.30 -6.96 -2.60
CA ASP A 139 -5.18 -7.60 -1.29
C ASP A 139 -5.91 -6.82 -0.20
N HIS A 140 -5.88 -5.48 -0.26
CA HIS A 140 -6.67 -4.60 0.61
C HIS A 140 -8.14 -4.47 0.20
N ARG A 141 -8.57 -5.11 -0.88
CA ARG A 141 -9.94 -5.03 -1.43
C ARG A 141 -10.39 -3.58 -1.68
N VAL A 142 -9.48 -2.75 -2.17
CA VAL A 142 -9.74 -1.35 -2.48
C VAL A 142 -9.94 -1.21 -3.99
N ASP A 143 -11.18 -1.07 -4.43
CA ASP A 143 -11.49 -0.73 -5.81
C ASP A 143 -11.18 0.75 -6.05
N GLY A 144 -10.41 1.05 -7.10
CA GLY A 144 -9.84 2.38 -7.34
C GLY A 144 -10.84 3.53 -7.54
N ASN A 145 -12.16 3.29 -7.38
CA ASN A 145 -13.18 4.30 -7.61
C ASN A 145 -14.47 4.15 -6.78
N ALA A 146 -14.52 3.29 -5.78
CA ALA A 146 -15.71 3.18 -4.95
C ALA A 146 -15.66 4.18 -3.78
N PRO A 147 -16.59 5.15 -3.69
CA PRO A 147 -16.80 5.86 -2.44
C PRO A 147 -17.32 4.85 -1.42
N HIS A 148 -16.60 4.66 -0.33
CA HIS A 148 -17.10 3.86 0.77
C HIS A 148 -18.41 4.47 1.26
N ARG A 149 -19.51 3.77 1.02
CA ARG A 149 -20.80 4.12 1.64
C ARG A 149 -20.71 3.72 3.12
N HIS A 150 -20.88 4.71 3.96
CA HIS A 150 -21.11 4.52 5.39
C HIS A 150 -22.47 3.88 5.63
#